data_1cb6a8102f6e5251a705fdc8d6b6b55c
#
_entry.id   1cb6a8102f6e5251a705fdc8d6b6b55c
#
_cell.length_a   1.000
_cell.length_b   1.000
_cell.length_c   1.000
_cell.angle_alpha   90.00
_cell.angle_beta   90.00
_cell.angle_gamma   90.00
#
_symmetry.space_group_name_H-M   'P 1'
#
loop_
_entity.id
_entity.type
_entity.pdbx_description
1 polymer ?
#
loop_
_entity_poly.entity_id
_entity_poly.type
_entity_poly.pdbx_seq_one_letter_code
_entity_poly.pdbx_strand_id
1 'polypeptide(L)'
;MSKITLENLSHSYLDKQNSDSDWALRNIDLDWKDGGAYALLGPSGCGKTTLLNIISGLLNPTKGKILFDGKDITSLSPVERNIAQIFQFPVIYDTMTVYDNLAFPLKNRGMSDGEIDSRVKEIAEMLELTSTLSNRASGLTADGKQKISLGRGLVRANVNVIMFDEPLTVIDPHLKWILRSKLKELHQKINRTMIYVTHDQTEA
;
A
#
# COMPACT_ATOMS: atom_id res chain seq x y z
N MET A 1 8.64 10.15 -8.74
CA MET A 1 9.14 8.82 -9.07
C MET A 1 10.28 8.56 -8.12
N SER A 2 10.42 7.35 -7.58
CA SER A 2 11.46 7.17 -6.56
C SER A 2 12.10 5.78 -6.64
N LYS A 3 13.41 5.78 -6.90
CA LYS A 3 14.27 4.66 -6.59
C LYS A 3 14.30 4.49 -5.07
N ILE A 4 14.14 3.27 -4.57
CA ILE A 4 14.19 2.97 -3.15
C ILE A 4 15.46 2.17 -2.86
N THR A 5 16.28 2.66 -1.94
CA THR A 5 17.47 1.96 -1.46
C THR A 5 17.34 1.73 0.04
N LEU A 6 17.58 0.51 0.47
CA LEU A 6 17.70 0.12 1.87
C LEU A 6 19.17 -0.19 2.15
N GLU A 7 19.74 0.42 3.18
CA GLU A 7 21.14 0.24 3.55
C GLU A 7 21.25 -0.31 4.97
N ASN A 8 21.78 -1.52 5.12
CA ASN A 8 22.00 -2.21 6.40
C ASN A 8 20.78 -2.17 7.33
N LEU A 9 19.57 -2.26 6.76
CA LEU A 9 18.33 -2.07 7.49
C LEU A 9 18.08 -3.24 8.44
N SER A 10 17.94 -2.94 9.73
CA SER A 10 17.61 -3.92 10.76
C SER A 10 16.58 -3.36 11.72
N HIS A 11 15.69 -4.23 12.21
CA HIS A 11 14.69 -3.86 13.19
C HIS A 11 14.41 -4.97 14.19
N SER A 12 14.34 -4.59 15.46
CA SER A 12 13.88 -5.42 16.56
C SER A 12 12.81 -4.68 17.34
N TYR A 13 11.79 -5.40 17.78
CA TYR A 13 10.76 -4.89 18.70
C TYR A 13 11.23 -4.94 20.17
N LEU A 14 12.40 -5.52 20.44
CA LEU A 14 12.99 -5.61 21.78
C LEU A 14 14.01 -4.50 21.99
N ASP A 15 14.05 -3.94 23.19
CA ASP A 15 15.04 -2.92 23.57
C ASP A 15 16.48 -3.46 23.57
N LYS A 16 16.65 -4.74 23.91
CA LYS A 16 17.94 -5.43 23.89
C LYS A 16 17.85 -6.69 23.05
N GLN A 17 18.81 -6.85 22.16
CA GLN A 17 18.92 -8.00 21.28
C GLN A 17 20.06 -8.89 21.80
N ASN A 18 19.73 -10.11 22.23
CA ASN A 18 20.68 -11.09 22.77
C ASN A 18 20.96 -12.23 21.79
N SER A 19 20.07 -12.41 20.79
CA SER A 19 20.13 -13.50 19.81
C SER A 19 19.67 -13.05 18.43
N ASP A 20 19.93 -13.87 17.42
CA ASP A 20 19.48 -13.64 16.05
C ASP A 20 17.96 -13.66 15.92
N SER A 21 17.27 -14.45 16.76
CA SER A 21 15.81 -14.56 16.78
C SER A 21 15.10 -13.28 17.27
N ASP A 22 15.84 -12.36 17.89
CA ASP A 22 15.29 -11.11 18.42
C ASP A 22 15.09 -10.05 17.32
N TRP A 23 15.57 -10.33 16.11
CA TRP A 23 15.47 -9.43 14.98
C TRP A 23 14.30 -9.81 14.05
N ALA A 24 13.37 -8.90 13.86
CA ALA A 24 12.31 -9.02 12.86
C ALA A 24 12.85 -8.81 11.44
N LEU A 25 13.84 -7.92 11.30
CA LEU A 25 14.62 -7.68 10.07
C LEU A 25 16.09 -7.58 10.41
N ARG A 26 16.94 -8.16 9.56
CA ARG A 26 18.37 -8.19 9.82
C ARG A 26 19.20 -7.93 8.57
N ASN A 27 19.99 -6.86 8.62
CA ASN A 27 20.95 -6.45 7.59
C ASN A 27 20.39 -6.55 6.16
N ILE A 28 19.26 -5.88 5.92
CA ILE A 28 18.65 -5.86 4.60
C ILE A 28 19.28 -4.75 3.78
N ASP A 29 19.88 -5.13 2.66
CA ASP A 29 20.39 -4.27 1.62
C ASP A 29 19.60 -4.56 0.35
N LEU A 30 18.87 -3.56 -0.17
CA LEU A 30 18.02 -3.70 -1.35
C LEU A 30 18.00 -2.42 -2.17
N ASP A 31 17.96 -2.60 -3.49
CA ASP A 31 17.76 -1.55 -4.47
C ASP A 31 16.54 -1.86 -5.34
N TRP A 32 15.52 -1.02 -5.26
CA TRP A 32 14.35 -1.08 -6.14
C TRP A 32 14.37 0.11 -7.10
N LYS A 33 14.36 -0.20 -8.39
CA LYS A 33 14.35 0.82 -9.44
C LYS A 33 13.03 1.58 -9.45
N ASP A 34 13.10 2.84 -9.80
CA ASP A 34 11.91 3.66 -10.03
C ASP A 34 10.97 3.03 -11.07
N GLY A 35 9.67 3.14 -10.82
CA GLY A 35 8.63 2.60 -11.70
C GLY A 35 8.54 1.07 -11.75
N GLY A 36 9.33 0.35 -10.96
CA GLY A 36 9.28 -1.11 -10.88
C GLY A 36 8.09 -1.66 -10.09
N ALA A 37 7.67 -2.89 -10.41
CA ALA A 37 6.76 -3.67 -9.60
C ALA A 37 7.53 -4.82 -8.93
N TYR A 38 7.44 -4.90 -7.62
CA TYR A 38 8.20 -5.85 -6.80
C TYR A 38 7.27 -6.66 -5.93
N ALA A 39 7.47 -7.97 -5.89
CA ALA A 39 6.76 -8.86 -4.99
C ALA A 39 7.67 -9.31 -3.84
N LEU A 40 7.20 -9.16 -2.61
CA LEU A 40 7.81 -9.74 -1.41
C LEU A 40 7.06 -11.01 -1.05
N LEU A 41 7.65 -12.14 -1.38
CA LEU A 41 7.10 -13.46 -1.11
C LEU A 41 7.77 -14.07 0.11
N GLY A 42 6.98 -14.69 0.98
CA GLY A 42 7.51 -15.39 2.15
C GLY A 42 6.42 -15.83 3.13
N PRO A 43 6.73 -16.72 4.06
CA PRO A 43 5.78 -17.20 5.06
C PRO A 43 5.32 -16.07 5.98
N SER A 44 4.18 -16.29 6.65
CA SER A 44 3.71 -15.37 7.70
C SER A 44 4.76 -15.23 8.81
N GLY A 45 4.91 -14.01 9.33
CA GLY A 45 5.86 -13.72 10.42
C GLY A 45 7.32 -13.50 9.98
N CYS A 46 7.67 -13.59 8.69
CA CYS A 46 9.07 -13.37 8.25
C CYS A 46 9.45 -11.88 8.08
N GLY A 47 8.66 -10.94 8.63
CA GLY A 47 9.02 -9.51 8.66
C GLY A 47 8.53 -8.66 7.49
N LYS A 48 7.73 -9.17 6.54
CA LYS A 48 7.24 -8.42 5.37
C LYS A 48 6.48 -7.14 5.75
N THR A 49 5.48 -7.28 6.61
CA THR A 49 4.70 -6.13 7.13
C THR A 49 5.59 -5.16 7.91
N THR A 50 6.55 -5.67 8.70
CA THR A 50 7.55 -4.83 9.40
C THR A 50 8.33 -3.99 8.41
N LEU A 51 8.80 -4.59 7.32
CA LEU A 51 9.52 -3.87 6.26
C LEU A 51 8.66 -2.77 5.62
N LEU A 52 7.39 -3.09 5.27
CA LEU A 52 6.48 -2.07 4.72
C LEU A 52 6.24 -0.92 5.72
N ASN A 53 6.04 -1.22 7.00
CA ASN A 53 5.82 -0.21 8.03
C ASN A 53 7.05 0.69 8.22
N ILE A 54 8.25 0.15 8.06
CA ILE A 54 9.48 0.94 8.12
C ILE A 54 9.61 1.82 6.87
N ILE A 55 9.34 1.30 5.67
CA ILE A 55 9.39 2.08 4.43
C ILE A 55 8.34 3.19 4.44
N SER A 56 7.15 2.94 4.99
CA SER A 56 6.10 3.96 5.09
C SER A 56 6.35 5.02 6.16
N GLY A 57 7.25 4.77 7.12
CA GLY A 57 7.50 5.65 8.25
C GLY A 57 6.52 5.47 9.42
N LEU A 58 5.72 4.41 9.41
CA LEU A 58 4.90 4.02 10.56
C LEU A 58 5.75 3.40 11.68
N LEU A 59 6.94 2.90 11.33
CA LEU A 59 7.89 2.29 12.24
C LEU A 59 9.29 2.79 11.91
N ASN A 60 10.07 3.16 12.91
CA ASN A 60 11.47 3.52 12.73
C ASN A 60 12.35 2.27 12.78
N PRO A 61 13.34 2.11 11.89
CA PRO A 61 14.26 1.01 11.97
C PRO A 61 15.16 1.15 13.21
N THR A 62 15.61 0.02 13.75
CA THR A 62 16.61 0.02 14.85
C THR A 62 18.00 0.42 14.34
N LYS A 63 18.33 0.02 13.10
CA LYS A 63 19.59 0.35 12.40
C LYS A 63 19.36 0.49 10.92
N GLY A 64 20.29 1.18 10.24
CA GLY A 64 20.30 1.35 8.80
C GLY A 64 19.50 2.56 8.33
N LYS A 65 19.36 2.67 7.02
CA LYS A 65 18.75 3.83 6.35
C LYS A 65 17.83 3.42 5.23
N ILE A 66 16.89 4.33 4.92
CA ILE A 66 16.03 4.27 3.76
C ILE A 66 16.25 5.51 2.93
N LEU A 67 16.55 5.32 1.65
CA LEU A 67 16.74 6.43 0.73
C LEU A 67 15.70 6.39 -0.39
N PHE A 68 15.15 7.55 -0.74
CA PHE A 68 14.38 7.76 -1.96
C PHE A 68 15.20 8.67 -2.88
N ASP A 69 15.52 8.17 -4.08
CA ASP A 69 16.39 8.86 -5.04
C ASP A 69 17.71 9.37 -4.43
N GLY A 70 18.31 8.55 -3.54
CA GLY A 70 19.54 8.88 -2.82
C GLY A 70 19.37 9.84 -1.63
N LYS A 71 18.17 10.37 -1.38
CA LYS A 71 17.88 11.19 -0.23
C LYS A 71 17.45 10.33 0.96
N ASP A 72 18.13 10.48 2.10
CA ASP A 72 17.75 9.81 3.34
C ASP A 72 16.40 10.31 3.85
N ILE A 73 15.45 9.38 3.95
CA ILE A 73 14.08 9.64 4.42
C ILE A 73 13.77 8.92 5.74
N THR A 74 14.77 8.34 6.39
CA THR A 74 14.59 7.45 7.54
C THR A 74 13.81 8.12 8.67
N SER A 75 14.06 9.41 8.92
CA SER A 75 13.39 10.20 9.96
C SER A 75 12.11 10.92 9.52
N LEU A 76 11.76 10.87 8.22
CA LEU A 76 10.58 11.54 7.71
C LEU A 76 9.30 10.82 8.12
N SER A 77 8.25 11.59 8.40
CA SER A 77 6.92 11.09 8.69
C SER A 77 6.27 10.44 7.45
N PRO A 78 5.24 9.57 7.62
CA PRO A 78 4.51 8.98 6.49
C PRO A 78 3.93 10.00 5.51
N VAL A 79 3.52 11.16 6.01
CA VAL A 79 2.97 12.25 5.18
C VAL A 79 4.06 12.82 4.27
N GLU A 80 5.25 13.10 4.81
CA GLU A 80 6.38 13.64 4.06
C GLU A 80 6.95 12.64 3.05
N ARG A 81 6.89 11.33 3.34
CA ARG A 81 7.28 10.28 2.39
C ARG A 81 6.33 10.14 1.21
N ASN A 82 5.11 10.67 1.32
CA ASN A 82 4.08 10.65 0.27
C ASN A 82 3.85 9.25 -0.33
N ILE A 83 3.56 8.29 0.53
CA ILE A 83 3.33 6.88 0.19
C ILE A 83 1.84 6.56 0.29
N ALA A 84 1.35 5.64 -0.54
CA ALA A 84 0.07 4.97 -0.36
C ALA A 84 0.33 3.55 0.15
N GLN A 85 -0.20 3.21 1.33
CA GLN A 85 -0.15 1.85 1.88
C GLN A 85 -1.56 1.30 1.99
N ILE A 86 -1.77 0.12 1.42
CA ILE A 86 -2.99 -0.67 1.49
C ILE A 86 -2.71 -1.82 2.45
N PHE A 87 -3.50 -1.92 3.51
CA PHE A 87 -3.33 -2.89 4.58
C PHE A 87 -4.12 -4.17 4.32
N GLN A 88 -3.71 -5.25 4.95
CA GLN A 88 -4.38 -6.56 4.89
C GLN A 88 -5.84 -6.47 5.34
N PHE A 89 -6.12 -5.72 6.41
CA PHE A 89 -7.48 -5.45 6.86
C PHE A 89 -7.98 -4.12 6.30
N PRO A 90 -9.28 -4.05 5.90
CA PRO A 90 -9.81 -2.84 5.31
C PRO A 90 -9.73 -1.63 6.26
N VAL A 91 -9.09 -0.57 5.82
CA VAL A 91 -9.06 0.72 6.54
C VAL A 91 -10.04 1.67 5.85
N ILE A 92 -11.24 1.78 6.39
CA ILE A 92 -12.35 2.57 5.84
C ILE A 92 -13.07 3.38 6.91
N TYR A 93 -13.87 4.34 6.48
CA TYR A 93 -14.80 5.08 7.35
C TYR A 93 -16.21 4.53 7.14
N ASP A 94 -16.70 3.71 8.06
CA ASP A 94 -17.99 3.02 7.98
C ASP A 94 -19.19 3.99 7.87
N THR A 95 -19.08 5.19 8.44
CA THR A 95 -20.10 6.22 8.41
C THR A 95 -20.18 7.00 7.11
N MET A 96 -19.15 6.94 6.29
CA MET A 96 -19.08 7.58 4.99
C MET A 96 -19.68 6.71 3.89
N THR A 97 -20.09 7.34 2.78
CA THR A 97 -20.43 6.61 1.55
C THR A 97 -19.17 5.99 0.92
N VAL A 98 -19.37 5.08 -0.03
CA VAL A 98 -18.26 4.55 -0.85
C VAL A 98 -17.55 5.70 -1.57
N TYR A 99 -18.33 6.60 -2.17
CA TYR A 99 -17.79 7.79 -2.85
C TYR A 99 -16.93 8.64 -1.89
N ASP A 100 -17.44 8.97 -0.71
CA ASP A 100 -16.71 9.80 0.23
C ASP A 100 -15.43 9.12 0.76
N ASN A 101 -15.47 7.80 0.96
CA ASN A 101 -14.27 7.04 1.30
C ASN A 101 -13.17 7.18 0.25
N LEU A 102 -13.54 7.06 -1.04
CA LEU A 102 -12.60 7.19 -2.15
C LEU A 102 -12.14 8.65 -2.34
N ALA A 103 -13.04 9.62 -2.17
CA ALA A 103 -12.75 11.04 -2.32
C ALA A 103 -11.89 11.61 -1.17
N PHE A 104 -11.99 11.06 0.04
CA PHE A 104 -11.36 11.59 1.25
C PHE A 104 -9.84 11.84 1.11
N PRO A 105 -9.02 10.90 0.58
CA PRO A 105 -7.59 11.14 0.41
C PRO A 105 -7.27 12.29 -0.56
N LEU A 106 -8.16 12.56 -1.52
CA LEU A 106 -7.99 13.61 -2.52
C LEU A 106 -8.44 14.98 -1.98
N LYS A 107 -9.58 15.01 -1.25
CA LYS A 107 -10.06 16.21 -0.54
C LYS A 107 -8.99 16.75 0.42
N ASN A 108 -8.35 15.88 1.19
CA ASN A 108 -7.27 16.27 2.12
C ASN A 108 -6.02 16.85 1.43
N ARG A 109 -5.92 16.72 0.11
CA ARG A 109 -4.83 17.28 -0.70
C ARG A 109 -5.24 18.53 -1.47
N GLY A 110 -6.45 19.03 -1.25
CA GLY A 110 -6.95 20.24 -1.88
C GLY A 110 -7.21 20.11 -3.38
N MET A 111 -7.46 18.90 -3.88
CA MET A 111 -7.86 18.71 -5.27
C MET A 111 -9.24 19.31 -5.53
N SER A 112 -9.49 19.77 -6.74
CA SER A 112 -10.79 20.30 -7.15
C SER A 112 -11.87 19.21 -7.21
N ASP A 113 -13.13 19.58 -6.98
CA ASP A 113 -14.25 18.63 -6.97
C ASP A 113 -14.39 17.87 -8.31
N GLY A 114 -14.10 18.55 -9.45
CA GLY A 114 -14.15 17.91 -10.77
C GLY A 114 -13.07 16.84 -10.96
N GLU A 115 -11.84 17.11 -10.49
CA GLU A 115 -10.74 16.12 -10.52
C GLU A 115 -11.03 14.95 -9.61
N ILE A 116 -11.58 15.22 -8.41
CA ILE A 116 -11.97 14.20 -7.44
C ILE A 116 -13.04 13.29 -8.05
N ASP A 117 -14.11 13.87 -8.62
CA ASP A 117 -15.20 13.11 -9.20
C ASP A 117 -14.73 12.20 -10.34
N SER A 118 -13.92 12.74 -11.25
CA SER A 118 -13.34 11.96 -12.35
C SER A 118 -12.49 10.79 -11.84
N ARG A 119 -11.62 11.05 -10.87
CA ARG A 119 -10.72 10.03 -10.33
C ARG A 119 -11.45 8.97 -9.51
N VAL A 120 -12.44 9.37 -8.72
CA VAL A 120 -13.28 8.44 -7.95
C VAL A 120 -14.05 7.51 -8.89
N LYS A 121 -14.64 8.03 -9.96
CA LYS A 121 -15.38 7.22 -10.95
C LYS A 121 -14.48 6.21 -11.66
N GLU A 122 -13.28 6.64 -12.07
CA GLU A 122 -12.28 5.75 -12.69
C GLU A 122 -11.93 4.56 -11.78
N ILE A 123 -11.63 4.83 -10.52
CA ILE A 123 -11.26 3.78 -9.57
C ILE A 123 -12.47 2.93 -9.16
N ALA A 124 -13.66 3.53 -9.04
CA ALA A 124 -14.88 2.80 -8.74
C ALA A 124 -15.26 1.82 -9.86
N GLU A 125 -15.11 2.22 -11.13
CA GLU A 125 -15.30 1.33 -12.27
C GLU A 125 -14.29 0.17 -12.26
N MET A 126 -13.02 0.47 -12.03
CA MET A 126 -11.95 -0.53 -11.95
C MET A 126 -12.24 -1.59 -10.87
N LEU A 127 -12.79 -1.17 -9.72
CA LEU A 127 -13.04 -2.04 -8.57
C LEU A 127 -14.48 -2.57 -8.51
N GLU A 128 -15.29 -2.30 -9.53
CA GLU A 128 -16.71 -2.71 -9.58
C GLU A 128 -17.53 -2.15 -8.40
N LEU A 129 -17.28 -0.90 -8.05
CA LEU A 129 -17.96 -0.19 -6.97
C LEU A 129 -18.97 0.85 -7.46
N THR A 130 -19.10 1.04 -8.79
CA THR A 130 -19.88 2.12 -9.40
C THR A 130 -21.34 2.13 -8.92
N SER A 131 -21.99 0.95 -8.86
CA SER A 131 -23.39 0.81 -8.42
C SER A 131 -23.59 1.07 -6.93
N THR A 132 -22.52 1.08 -6.14
CA THR A 132 -22.58 1.24 -4.68
C THR A 132 -22.05 2.57 -4.18
N LEU A 133 -21.64 3.48 -5.07
CA LEU A 133 -21.01 4.75 -4.71
C LEU A 133 -21.78 5.58 -3.69
N SER A 134 -23.12 5.57 -3.76
CA SER A 134 -23.99 6.28 -2.82
C SER A 134 -24.27 5.53 -1.51
N ASN A 135 -23.92 4.25 -1.44
CA ASN A 135 -24.18 3.43 -0.27
C ASN A 135 -23.19 3.74 0.85
N ARG A 136 -23.62 3.61 2.11
CA ARG A 136 -22.70 3.68 3.25
C ARG A 136 -21.81 2.43 3.30
N ALA A 137 -20.54 2.63 3.62
CA ALA A 137 -19.56 1.55 3.68
C ALA A 137 -19.92 0.50 4.76
N SER A 138 -20.60 0.88 5.83
CA SER A 138 -21.06 -0.03 6.88
C SER A 138 -21.97 -1.16 6.36
N GLY A 139 -22.77 -0.89 5.32
CA GLY A 139 -23.71 -1.86 4.74
C GLY A 139 -23.09 -2.83 3.72
N LEU A 140 -21.80 -2.72 3.43
CA LEU A 140 -21.15 -3.57 2.45
C LEU A 140 -20.57 -4.85 3.06
N THR A 141 -20.41 -5.86 2.20
CA THR A 141 -19.71 -7.11 2.53
C THR A 141 -18.21 -6.87 2.82
N ALA A 142 -17.53 -7.84 3.39
CA ALA A 142 -16.08 -7.78 3.64
C ALA A 142 -15.30 -7.52 2.33
N ASP A 143 -15.70 -8.17 1.23
CA ASP A 143 -15.15 -7.94 -0.11
C ASP A 143 -15.33 -6.48 -0.56
N GLY A 144 -16.55 -5.94 -0.44
CA GLY A 144 -16.84 -4.54 -0.77
C GLY A 144 -16.00 -3.56 0.06
N LYS A 145 -15.83 -3.83 1.36
CA LYS A 145 -14.98 -3.03 2.25
C LYS A 145 -13.51 -3.10 1.85
N GLN A 146 -13.01 -4.27 1.46
CA GLN A 146 -11.63 -4.42 0.97
C GLN A 146 -11.40 -3.68 -0.35
N LYS A 147 -12.38 -3.72 -1.28
CA LYS A 147 -12.34 -2.92 -2.50
C LYS A 147 -12.27 -1.42 -2.22
N ILE A 148 -13.03 -0.92 -1.24
CA ILE A 148 -12.93 0.49 -0.81
C ILE A 148 -11.54 0.80 -0.27
N SER A 149 -10.99 -0.04 0.60
CA SER A 149 -9.65 0.14 1.16
C SER A 149 -8.58 0.18 0.06
N LEU A 150 -8.67 -0.73 -0.91
CA LEU A 150 -7.83 -0.75 -2.10
C LEU A 150 -7.97 0.55 -2.90
N GLY A 151 -9.21 0.97 -3.16
CA GLY A 151 -9.52 2.19 -3.90
C GLY A 151 -8.96 3.45 -3.24
N ARG A 152 -9.03 3.56 -1.92
CA ARG A 152 -8.47 4.70 -1.16
C ARG A 152 -6.95 4.86 -1.36
N GLY A 153 -6.23 3.77 -1.55
CA GLY A 153 -4.82 3.83 -1.93
C GLY A 153 -4.62 4.22 -3.39
N LEU A 154 -5.38 3.62 -4.29
CA LEU A 154 -5.24 3.76 -5.74
C LEU A 154 -5.72 5.10 -6.31
N VAL A 155 -6.66 5.79 -5.65
CA VAL A 155 -7.09 7.14 -6.08
C VAL A 155 -5.94 8.14 -6.08
N ARG A 156 -4.91 7.89 -5.25
CA ARG A 156 -3.73 8.75 -5.11
C ARG A 156 -2.72 8.48 -6.22
N ALA A 157 -2.91 9.09 -7.40
CA ALA A 157 -1.98 8.94 -8.52
C ALA A 157 -0.59 9.58 -8.27
N ASN A 158 -0.52 10.56 -7.36
CA ASN A 158 0.67 11.39 -7.15
C ASN A 158 1.47 10.98 -5.91
N VAL A 159 1.79 9.69 -5.80
CA VAL A 159 2.57 9.12 -4.70
C VAL A 159 3.94 8.66 -5.19
N ASN A 160 4.91 8.57 -4.28
CA ASN A 160 6.24 8.06 -4.57
C ASN A 160 6.22 6.53 -4.74
N VAL A 161 5.46 5.85 -3.89
CA VAL A 161 5.35 4.39 -3.84
C VAL A 161 3.94 3.98 -3.47
N ILE A 162 3.44 2.89 -4.07
CA ILE A 162 2.22 2.20 -3.64
C ILE A 162 2.63 0.86 -3.04
N MET A 163 2.21 0.61 -1.82
CA MET A 163 2.52 -0.62 -1.09
C MET A 163 1.25 -1.38 -0.75
N PHE A 164 1.28 -2.68 -0.98
CA PHE A 164 0.16 -3.60 -0.74
C PHE A 164 0.60 -4.66 0.25
N ASP A 165 -0.06 -4.73 1.40
CA ASP A 165 0.18 -5.75 2.41
C ASP A 165 -0.96 -6.77 2.37
N GLU A 166 -0.76 -7.85 1.62
CA GLU A 166 -1.72 -8.95 1.41
C GLU A 166 -3.16 -8.46 1.05
N PRO A 167 -3.32 -7.56 0.07
CA PRO A 167 -4.56 -6.80 -0.14
C PRO A 167 -5.73 -7.64 -0.63
N LEU A 168 -5.48 -8.84 -1.16
CA LEU A 168 -6.50 -9.69 -1.76
C LEU A 168 -6.89 -10.88 -0.86
N THR A 169 -6.38 -10.98 0.37
CA THR A 169 -6.58 -12.17 1.23
C THR A 169 -8.05 -12.48 1.49
N VAL A 170 -8.89 -11.46 1.69
CA VAL A 170 -10.33 -11.62 2.00
C VAL A 170 -11.24 -11.54 0.78
N ILE A 171 -10.67 -11.40 -0.42
CA ILE A 171 -11.43 -11.24 -1.66
C ILE A 171 -11.77 -12.62 -2.26
N ASP A 172 -12.95 -12.73 -2.87
CA ASP A 172 -13.39 -13.93 -3.57
C ASP A 172 -12.36 -14.39 -4.63
N PRO A 173 -12.07 -15.71 -4.76
CA PRO A 173 -11.06 -16.23 -5.69
C PRO A 173 -11.26 -15.82 -7.15
N HIS A 174 -12.51 -15.77 -7.63
CA HIS A 174 -12.80 -15.34 -9.00
C HIS A 174 -12.42 -13.88 -9.21
N LEU A 175 -12.76 -13.04 -8.24
CA LEU A 175 -12.47 -11.63 -8.30
C LEU A 175 -10.98 -11.32 -8.11
N LYS A 176 -10.25 -12.14 -7.32
CA LYS A 176 -8.78 -12.01 -7.20
C LYS A 176 -8.10 -12.01 -8.58
N TRP A 177 -8.51 -12.91 -9.46
CA TRP A 177 -7.92 -13.00 -10.80
C TRP A 177 -8.15 -11.72 -11.60
N ILE A 178 -9.38 -11.18 -11.57
CA ILE A 178 -9.73 -9.91 -12.24
C ILE A 178 -8.92 -8.76 -11.66
N LEU A 179 -8.85 -8.65 -10.34
CA LEU A 179 -8.12 -7.56 -9.67
C LEU A 179 -6.62 -7.60 -9.93
N ARG A 180 -6.00 -8.78 -9.98
CA ARG A 180 -4.58 -8.93 -10.35
C ARG A 180 -4.31 -8.35 -11.74
N SER A 181 -5.13 -8.70 -12.72
CA SER A 181 -5.01 -8.16 -14.09
C SER A 181 -5.16 -6.64 -14.11
N LYS A 182 -6.16 -6.11 -13.40
CA LYS A 182 -6.40 -4.66 -13.29
C LYS A 182 -5.28 -3.92 -12.57
N LEU A 183 -4.70 -4.51 -11.51
CA LEU A 183 -3.53 -3.92 -10.82
C LEU A 183 -2.30 -3.87 -11.73
N LYS A 184 -2.10 -4.90 -12.55
CA LYS A 184 -1.02 -4.92 -13.54
C LYS A 184 -1.22 -3.84 -14.61
N GLU A 185 -2.42 -3.71 -15.16
CA GLU A 185 -2.76 -2.64 -16.12
C GLU A 185 -2.58 -1.25 -15.49
N LEU A 186 -3.02 -1.08 -14.24
CA LEU A 186 -2.84 0.16 -13.51
C LEU A 186 -1.37 0.51 -13.35
N HIS A 187 -0.53 -0.46 -12.95
CA HIS A 187 0.91 -0.24 -12.84
C HIS A 187 1.52 0.28 -14.14
N GLN A 188 1.14 -0.34 -15.27
CA GLN A 188 1.62 0.09 -16.60
C GLN A 188 1.18 1.53 -16.95
N LYS A 189 -0.03 1.94 -16.51
CA LYS A 189 -0.55 3.28 -16.76
C LYS A 189 0.09 4.36 -15.88
N ILE A 190 0.24 4.09 -14.58
CA ILE A 190 0.71 5.11 -13.64
C ILE A 190 2.24 5.16 -13.50
N ASN A 191 2.93 4.13 -13.94
CA ASN A 191 4.40 4.01 -13.91
C ASN A 191 5.00 4.42 -12.55
N ARG A 192 4.43 3.93 -11.45
CA ARG A 192 4.89 4.19 -10.08
C ARG A 192 5.52 2.94 -9.50
N THR A 193 6.49 3.09 -8.62
CA THR A 193 7.04 1.97 -7.88
C THR A 193 5.93 1.32 -7.05
N MET A 194 5.74 0.02 -7.25
CA MET A 194 4.78 -0.80 -6.49
C MET A 194 5.50 -1.90 -5.73
N ILE A 195 5.15 -2.07 -4.46
CA ILE A 195 5.64 -3.16 -3.62
C ILE A 195 4.43 -3.97 -3.17
N TYR A 196 4.40 -5.24 -3.51
CA TYR A 196 3.29 -6.14 -3.23
C TYR A 196 3.75 -7.27 -2.31
N VAL A 197 3.19 -7.32 -1.12
CA VAL A 197 3.44 -8.39 -0.15
C VAL A 197 2.36 -9.44 -0.29
N THR A 198 2.76 -10.69 -0.41
CA THR A 198 1.86 -11.85 -0.46
C THR A 198 2.56 -13.10 0.03
N HIS A 199 1.76 -14.09 0.43
CA HIS A 199 2.20 -15.48 0.64
C HIS A 199 1.79 -16.39 -0.53
N ASP A 200 1.03 -15.88 -1.51
CA ASP A 200 0.57 -16.60 -2.70
C ASP A 200 1.56 -16.40 -3.86
N GLN A 201 2.16 -17.51 -4.32
CA GLN A 201 3.11 -17.48 -5.45
C GLN A 201 2.47 -17.00 -6.75
N THR A 202 1.16 -17.24 -6.94
CA THR A 202 0.44 -16.80 -8.14
C THR A 202 0.26 -15.29 -8.15
N GLU A 203 0.09 -14.67 -6.98
CA GLU A 203 0.04 -13.22 -6.85
C GLU A 203 1.42 -12.59 -7.11
N ALA A 204 2.47 -13.22 -6.63
CA ALA A 204 3.85 -12.77 -6.82
C ALA A 204 4.33 -12.88 -8.26
#